data_260ece6cef529def2f27a259d828f6e0
#
_entry.id   260ece6cef529def2f27a259d828f6e0
#
_cell.length_a   1.000
_cell.length_b   1.000
_cell.length_c   1.000
_cell.angle_alpha   90.00
_cell.angle_beta   90.00
_cell.angle_gamma   90.00
#
_symmetry.space_group_name_H-M   'P 1'
#
loop_
_entity.id
_entity.type
_entity.pdbx_description
1 polymer ?
#
loop_
_entity_poly.entity_id
_entity_poly.type
_entity_poly.pdbx_seq_one_letter_code
_entity_poly.pdbx_strand_id
1 'polypeptide(L)'
;RNLKLESVTTLLYGDDIIPNAGDIFLARVTQLGQHHELELAHGRRSALRVGDEIIVCYGNCYVPDQFEAQVPNHFESCDLVAPSGIAARVNHRYSNTHAPTTIQPIGLLADSTNKRINLKDTALPKLVSLFPLPYTIGVVGTSMNTGRTTTTAMLIRGLTNAGYTVGVAKVTGIGSGHDT
;
A
#
# COMPACT_ATOMS: atom_id res chain seq x y z
N ARG A 1 3.64 -8.37 -5.42
CA ARG A 1 3.83 -9.73 -5.97
C ARG A 1 5.05 -9.86 -6.90
N ASN A 2 5.54 -8.75 -7.47
CA ASN A 2 6.61 -8.78 -8.46
C ASN A 2 7.98 -8.36 -7.90
N LEU A 3 8.07 -7.99 -6.63
CA LEU A 3 9.36 -7.77 -5.99
C LEU A 3 10.04 -9.13 -5.77
N LYS A 4 11.11 -9.37 -6.50
CA LYS A 4 11.97 -10.53 -6.27
C LYS A 4 12.89 -10.18 -5.10
N LEU A 5 12.67 -10.76 -3.93
CA LEU A 5 13.54 -10.56 -2.76
C LEU A 5 14.99 -10.93 -3.06
N GLU A 6 15.21 -11.81 -4.03
CA GLU A 6 16.55 -12.17 -4.55
C GLU A 6 17.30 -10.97 -5.16
N SER A 7 16.59 -9.93 -5.62
CA SER A 7 17.21 -8.71 -6.12
C SER A 7 17.60 -7.72 -5.01
N VAL A 8 17.15 -7.95 -3.78
CA VAL A 8 17.53 -7.15 -2.61
C VAL A 8 18.85 -7.66 -2.08
N THR A 9 19.90 -6.89 -2.20
CA THR A 9 21.25 -7.29 -1.77
C THR A 9 21.82 -6.41 -0.69
N THR A 10 21.26 -5.20 -0.51
CA THR A 10 21.81 -4.19 0.38
C THR A 10 20.70 -3.41 1.08
N LEU A 11 20.99 -2.93 2.28
CA LEU A 11 20.20 -1.93 2.98
C LEU A 11 20.97 -0.61 3.01
N LEU A 12 20.33 0.46 2.57
CA LEU A 12 20.85 1.81 2.68
C LEU A 12 20.35 2.44 4.00
N TYR A 13 21.26 2.99 4.77
CA TYR A 13 20.99 3.67 6.05
C TYR A 13 21.86 4.90 6.18
N GLY A 14 21.41 5.86 6.97
CA GLY A 14 22.13 7.12 7.21
C GLY A 14 21.16 8.28 7.39
N ASP A 15 21.60 9.33 8.07
CA ASP A 15 20.78 10.50 8.39
C ASP A 15 20.53 11.41 7.17
N ASP A 16 21.31 11.24 6.12
CA ASP A 16 21.20 11.94 4.84
C ASP A 16 20.18 11.33 3.89
N ILE A 17 19.57 10.19 4.26
CA ILE A 17 18.54 9.58 3.46
C ILE A 17 17.24 10.39 3.52
N ILE A 18 16.79 10.85 2.35
CA ILE A 18 15.47 11.45 2.17
C ILE A 18 14.56 10.38 1.57
N PRO A 19 13.51 9.92 2.30
CA PRO A 19 12.53 8.97 1.78
C PRO A 19 11.74 9.54 0.61
N ASN A 20 11.38 8.69 -0.35
CA ASN A 20 10.48 9.03 -1.43
C ASN A 20 9.26 8.11 -1.42
N ALA A 21 8.13 8.61 -1.92
CA ALA A 21 6.96 7.76 -2.13
C ALA A 21 7.31 6.56 -3.03
N GLY A 22 6.91 5.38 -2.59
CA GLY A 22 7.23 4.13 -3.27
C GLY A 22 8.54 3.46 -2.84
N ASP A 23 9.41 4.12 -2.08
CA ASP A 23 10.62 3.48 -1.56
C ASP A 23 10.24 2.35 -0.61
N ILE A 24 10.85 1.19 -0.79
CA ILE A 24 10.62 0.00 0.03
C ILE A 24 11.72 -0.11 1.07
N PHE A 25 11.35 -0.37 2.30
CA PHE A 25 12.31 -0.41 3.41
C PHE A 25 11.97 -1.48 4.44
N LEU A 26 13.00 -1.92 5.16
CA LEU A 26 12.89 -2.76 6.34
C LEU A 26 12.68 -1.84 7.55
N ALA A 27 11.71 -2.19 8.40
CA ALA A 27 11.43 -1.49 9.64
C ALA A 27 11.16 -2.45 10.78
N ARG A 28 11.38 -2.00 12.02
CA ARG A 28 11.03 -2.74 13.23
C ARG A 28 9.82 -2.08 13.90
N VAL A 29 8.84 -2.89 14.29
CA VAL A 29 7.68 -2.46 15.06
C VAL A 29 8.12 -2.07 16.46
N THR A 30 7.88 -0.82 16.86
CA THR A 30 8.25 -0.30 18.19
C THR A 30 7.05 -0.15 19.11
N GLN A 31 5.87 0.12 18.55
CA GLN A 31 4.62 0.22 19.31
C GLN A 31 3.45 -0.22 18.45
N LEU A 32 2.54 -1.01 19.03
CA LEU A 32 1.30 -1.40 18.36
C LEU A 32 0.21 -0.34 18.57
N GLY A 33 -0.60 -0.15 17.53
CA GLY A 33 -1.73 0.78 17.51
C GLY A 33 -2.84 0.32 16.58
N GLN A 34 -3.46 1.25 15.86
CA GLN A 34 -4.64 1.00 15.00
C GLN A 34 -4.43 -0.15 14.01
N HIS A 35 -3.29 -0.19 13.33
CA HIS A 35 -2.96 -1.26 12.40
C HIS A 35 -2.00 -2.26 13.06
N HIS A 36 -2.56 -3.25 13.74
CA HIS A 36 -1.82 -4.30 14.44
C HIS A 36 -1.71 -5.60 13.63
N GLU A 37 -2.06 -5.54 12.34
CA GLU A 37 -1.93 -6.63 11.38
C GLU A 37 -1.29 -6.12 10.08
N LEU A 38 -0.55 -7.00 9.41
CA LEU A 38 0.02 -6.75 8.09
C LEU A 38 -0.51 -7.77 7.09
N GLU A 39 -0.94 -7.31 5.93
CA GLU A 39 -1.36 -8.17 4.83
C GLU A 39 -0.15 -8.72 4.08
N LEU A 40 -0.04 -10.03 4.02
CA LEU A 40 1.02 -10.73 3.32
C LEU A 40 0.74 -10.82 1.82
N ALA A 41 1.76 -11.20 1.04
CA ALA A 41 1.69 -11.28 -0.43
C ALA A 41 0.56 -12.16 -0.99
N HIS A 42 0.01 -13.06 -0.20
CA HIS A 42 -1.12 -13.95 -0.60
C HIS A 42 -2.46 -13.47 -0.05
N GLY A 43 -2.56 -12.23 0.46
CA GLY A 43 -3.79 -11.67 1.02
C GLY A 43 -4.14 -12.12 2.44
N ARG A 44 -3.35 -13.03 3.05
CA ARG A 44 -3.51 -13.40 4.46
C ARG A 44 -3.01 -12.27 5.35
N ARG A 45 -3.71 -11.98 6.43
CA ARG A 45 -3.25 -11.05 7.46
C ARG A 45 -2.46 -11.79 8.54
N SER A 46 -1.38 -11.18 8.99
CA SER A 46 -0.55 -11.65 10.09
C SER A 46 -0.55 -10.60 11.20
N ALA A 47 -0.83 -11.03 12.42
CA ALA A 47 -0.74 -10.16 13.59
C ALA A 47 0.71 -9.73 13.82
N LEU A 48 0.90 -8.45 14.10
CA LEU A 48 2.18 -7.84 14.42
C LEU A 48 2.45 -7.89 15.92
N ARG A 49 3.74 -7.93 16.27
CA ARG A 49 4.24 -7.82 17.65
C ARG A 49 5.32 -6.75 17.71
N VAL A 50 5.49 -6.14 18.87
CA VAL A 50 6.62 -5.25 19.12
C VAL A 50 7.93 -6.05 18.96
N GLY A 51 8.86 -5.51 18.18
CA GLY A 51 10.11 -6.17 17.81
C GLY A 51 10.09 -6.88 16.46
N ASP A 52 8.92 -7.12 15.86
CA ASP A 52 8.84 -7.71 14.51
C ASP A 52 9.50 -6.81 13.48
N GLU A 53 10.22 -7.44 12.55
CA GLU A 53 10.79 -6.78 11.38
C GLU A 53 9.88 -7.01 10.17
N ILE A 54 9.52 -5.91 9.53
CA ILE A 54 8.56 -5.90 8.43
C ILE A 54 9.10 -5.12 7.24
N ILE A 55 8.75 -5.56 6.04
CA ILE A 55 9.03 -4.83 4.81
C ILE A 55 7.78 -4.03 4.45
N VAL A 56 7.94 -2.73 4.34
CA VAL A 56 6.87 -1.77 4.06
C VAL A 56 7.29 -0.76 3.01
N CYS A 57 6.35 0.04 2.54
CA CYS A 57 6.55 1.01 1.47
C CYS A 57 6.15 2.40 1.94
N TYR A 58 6.97 3.41 1.68
CA TYR A 58 6.59 4.79 1.91
C TYR A 58 5.49 5.24 0.95
N GLY A 59 4.46 5.90 1.49
CA GLY A 59 3.38 6.45 0.68
C GLY A 59 2.50 7.40 1.45
N ASN A 60 2.06 8.47 0.81
CA ASN A 60 1.07 9.37 1.40
C ASN A 60 -0.27 8.63 1.58
N CYS A 61 -0.96 8.91 2.66
CA CYS A 61 -2.22 8.30 2.99
C CYS A 61 -3.22 9.37 3.47
N TYR A 62 -4.40 9.37 2.87
CA TYR A 62 -5.53 10.15 3.34
C TYR A 62 -6.73 9.22 3.44
N VAL A 63 -7.10 8.89 4.65
CA VAL A 63 -8.29 8.08 4.95
C VAL A 63 -9.21 8.92 5.82
N PRO A 64 -10.35 9.39 5.29
CA PRO A 64 -11.38 10.01 6.10
C PRO A 64 -11.70 9.12 7.31
N ASP A 65 -11.87 9.73 8.46
CA ASP A 65 -12.16 9.08 9.74
C ASP A 65 -11.01 8.24 10.34
N GLN A 66 -9.80 8.27 9.75
CA GLN A 66 -8.63 7.59 10.31
C GLN A 66 -7.40 8.51 10.40
N PHE A 67 -6.60 8.56 9.32
CA PHE A 67 -5.32 9.27 9.29
C PHE A 67 -5.18 10.15 8.04
N GLU A 68 -4.54 11.29 8.25
CA GLU A 68 -3.85 12.04 7.22
C GLU A 68 -2.35 11.94 7.48
N ALA A 69 -1.61 11.39 6.50
CA ALA A 69 -0.21 11.07 6.67
C ALA A 69 0.59 11.32 5.39
N GLN A 70 1.83 11.76 5.56
CA GLN A 70 2.75 12.09 4.47
C GLN A 70 4.07 11.35 4.64
N VAL A 71 4.75 11.09 3.53
CA VAL A 71 6.11 10.56 3.54
C VAL A 71 6.99 11.52 4.34
N PRO A 72 7.75 11.03 5.35
CA PRO A 72 8.59 11.92 6.16
C PRO A 72 9.75 12.50 5.34
N ASN A 73 10.25 13.66 5.74
CA ASN A 73 11.36 14.33 5.08
C ASN A 73 12.74 13.76 5.48
N HIS A 74 12.78 12.91 6.50
CA HIS A 74 13.99 12.29 7.05
C HIS A 74 13.75 10.81 7.28
N PHE A 75 14.83 10.03 7.31
CA PHE A 75 14.79 8.60 7.60
C PHE A 75 14.68 8.34 9.10
N GLU A 76 13.51 8.62 9.64
CA GLU A 76 13.21 8.61 11.08
C GLU A 76 12.01 7.71 11.39
N SER A 77 11.72 7.53 12.68
CA SER A 77 10.53 6.81 13.14
C SER A 77 9.27 7.35 12.48
N CYS A 78 8.41 6.46 12.01
CA CYS A 78 7.17 6.78 11.32
C CYS A 78 6.07 5.76 11.68
N ASP A 79 4.95 5.83 10.98
CA ASP A 79 3.75 5.09 11.33
C ASP A 79 3.32 4.14 10.22
N LEU A 80 2.81 2.96 10.61
CA LEU A 80 2.09 2.07 9.70
C LEU A 80 0.67 2.59 9.55
N VAL A 81 0.35 3.15 8.38
CA VAL A 81 -0.93 3.85 8.12
C VAL A 81 -1.94 3.03 7.34
N ALA A 82 -1.56 1.84 6.89
CA ALA A 82 -2.46 0.88 6.27
C ALA A 82 -1.97 -0.56 6.50
N PRO A 83 -2.89 -1.52 6.71
CA PRO A 83 -2.52 -2.93 6.90
C PRO A 83 -1.89 -3.55 5.65
N SER A 84 -2.02 -2.93 4.49
CA SER A 84 -1.34 -3.31 3.24
C SER A 84 0.16 -2.95 3.20
N GLY A 85 0.73 -2.42 4.29
CA GLY A 85 2.17 -2.12 4.39
C GLY A 85 2.56 -0.74 3.88
N ILE A 86 1.67 0.25 3.98
CA ILE A 86 2.00 1.65 3.71
C ILE A 86 2.46 2.32 5.00
N ALA A 87 3.60 2.98 4.93
CA ALA A 87 4.19 3.73 6.02
C ALA A 87 4.31 5.21 5.68
N ALA A 88 4.02 6.06 6.66
CA ALA A 88 4.08 7.51 6.56
C ALA A 88 4.14 8.14 7.96
N ARG A 89 4.39 9.42 8.04
CA ARG A 89 4.23 10.19 9.27
C ARG A 89 2.80 10.69 9.37
N VAL A 90 2.10 10.34 10.44
CA VAL A 90 0.73 10.82 10.70
C VAL A 90 0.81 12.29 11.14
N ASN A 91 0.19 13.17 10.34
CA ASN A 91 0.08 14.59 10.64
C ASN A 91 -1.23 14.91 11.37
N HIS A 92 -2.29 14.18 11.02
CA HIS A 92 -3.60 14.31 11.66
C HIS A 92 -4.24 12.96 11.91
N ARG A 93 -4.82 12.79 13.10
CA ARG A 93 -5.56 11.62 13.53
C ARG A 93 -6.96 12.04 13.96
N TYR A 94 -7.97 11.39 13.43
CA TYR A 94 -9.35 11.63 13.83
C TYR A 94 -9.62 11.09 15.24
N SER A 95 -10.50 11.78 15.99
CA SER A 95 -10.72 11.57 17.42
C SER A 95 -11.09 10.14 17.81
N ASN A 96 -11.81 9.44 16.95
CA ASN A 96 -12.28 8.07 17.20
C ASN A 96 -11.30 6.97 16.74
N THR A 97 -10.11 7.35 16.26
CA THR A 97 -9.09 6.40 15.78
C THR A 97 -8.04 6.19 16.86
N HIS A 98 -7.62 4.94 17.08
CA HIS A 98 -6.49 4.65 17.96
C HIS A 98 -5.19 5.26 17.42
N ALA A 99 -4.19 5.43 18.29
CA ALA A 99 -2.86 5.84 17.86
C ALA A 99 -2.33 4.88 16.77
N PRO A 100 -1.55 5.34 15.79
CA PRO A 100 -1.01 4.46 14.78
C PRO A 100 0.00 3.46 15.36
N THR A 101 0.24 2.36 14.67
CA THR A 101 1.37 1.48 14.94
C THR A 101 2.64 2.18 14.52
N THR A 102 3.57 2.36 15.46
CA THR A 102 4.84 3.06 15.20
C THR A 102 5.93 2.06 14.80
N ILE A 103 6.70 2.42 13.81
CA ILE A 103 7.79 1.63 13.27
C ILE A 103 9.08 2.44 13.18
N GLN A 104 10.21 1.79 13.43
CA GLN A 104 11.54 2.37 13.28
C GLN A 104 12.18 1.85 12.00
N PRO A 105 12.46 2.69 11.00
CA PRO A 105 13.20 2.27 9.81
C PRO A 105 14.58 1.73 10.16
N ILE A 106 14.98 0.64 9.52
CA ILE A 106 16.29 0.00 9.64
C ILE A 106 17.14 0.35 8.41
N GLY A 107 16.56 0.24 7.20
CA GLY A 107 17.25 0.57 5.97
C GLY A 107 16.33 0.49 4.74
N LEU A 108 16.59 1.36 3.74
CA LEU A 108 15.95 1.24 2.44
C LEU A 108 16.49 0.02 1.70
N LEU A 109 15.61 -0.74 1.07
CA LEU A 109 16.01 -1.86 0.24
C LEU A 109 16.69 -1.35 -1.04
N ALA A 110 17.84 -1.93 -1.37
CA ALA A 110 18.60 -1.60 -2.57
C ALA A 110 19.11 -2.86 -3.28
N ASP A 111 19.43 -2.71 -4.55
CA ASP A 111 20.07 -3.74 -5.36
C ASP A 111 21.61 -3.74 -5.18
N SER A 112 22.30 -4.62 -5.90
CA SER A 112 23.77 -4.77 -5.86
C SER A 112 24.54 -3.54 -6.32
N THR A 113 23.86 -2.56 -6.95
CA THR A 113 24.44 -1.29 -7.39
C THR A 113 24.13 -0.13 -6.44
N ASN A 114 23.57 -0.41 -5.26
CA ASN A 114 23.05 0.57 -4.30
C ASN A 114 21.90 1.43 -4.86
N LYS A 115 21.24 0.99 -5.91
CA LYS A 115 20.02 1.64 -6.40
C LYS A 115 18.86 1.25 -5.49
N ARG A 116 18.14 2.25 -4.97
CA ARG A 116 16.93 2.06 -4.15
C ARG A 116 15.89 1.27 -4.93
N ILE A 117 15.25 0.32 -4.26
CA ILE A 117 14.11 -0.40 -4.81
C ILE A 117 12.86 0.41 -4.51
N ASN A 118 12.14 0.76 -5.57
CA ASN A 118 10.92 1.55 -5.47
C ASN A 118 9.75 0.77 -6.09
N LEU A 119 8.56 0.91 -5.52
CA LEU A 119 7.36 0.21 -5.97
C LEU A 119 7.06 0.43 -7.47
N LYS A 120 7.39 1.61 -8.01
CA LYS A 120 7.26 1.93 -9.44
C LYS A 120 8.06 0.98 -10.35
N ASP A 121 9.17 0.41 -9.84
CA ASP A 121 10.01 -0.51 -10.61
C ASP A 121 9.29 -1.86 -10.84
N THR A 122 8.22 -2.13 -10.09
CA THR A 122 7.36 -3.32 -10.24
C THR A 122 6.09 -3.05 -11.04
N ALA A 123 5.95 -1.86 -11.62
CA ALA A 123 4.79 -1.50 -12.41
C ALA A 123 4.62 -2.42 -13.63
N LEU A 124 3.37 -2.72 -13.96
CA LEU A 124 3.07 -3.45 -15.18
C LEU A 124 3.50 -2.63 -16.41
N PRO A 125 4.00 -3.29 -17.47
CA PRO A 125 4.35 -2.59 -18.70
C PRO A 125 3.11 -1.89 -19.28
N LYS A 126 3.30 -0.68 -19.84
CA LYS A 126 2.24 -0.01 -20.55
C LYS A 126 1.85 -0.83 -21.77
N LEU A 127 0.62 -1.28 -21.84
CA LEU A 127 0.08 -1.91 -23.03
C LEU A 127 -0.14 -0.83 -24.10
N VAL A 128 0.47 -1.02 -25.26
CA VAL A 128 0.24 -0.18 -26.43
C VAL A 128 -0.96 -0.76 -27.17
N SER A 129 -2.12 -0.15 -26.93
CA SER A 129 -3.35 -0.33 -27.71
C SER A 129 -3.82 -1.79 -27.96
N LEU A 130 -4.87 -2.20 -27.25
CA LEU A 130 -5.70 -3.34 -27.62
C LEU A 130 -6.93 -2.80 -28.37
N PHE A 131 -7.10 -3.15 -29.63
CA PHE A 131 -8.33 -2.88 -30.38
C PHE A 131 -8.97 -4.20 -30.85
N PRO A 132 -10.30 -4.31 -30.77
CA PRO A 132 -11.25 -3.37 -30.20
C PRO A 132 -11.24 -3.37 -28.66
N LEU A 133 -11.43 -2.20 -28.06
CA LEU A 133 -11.60 -2.09 -26.61
C LEU A 133 -12.98 -2.62 -26.20
N PRO A 134 -13.09 -3.37 -25.08
CA PRO A 134 -14.38 -3.76 -24.52
C PRO A 134 -15.14 -2.54 -23.98
N TYR A 135 -16.46 -2.66 -23.83
CA TYR A 135 -17.22 -1.69 -23.08
C TYR A 135 -16.64 -1.57 -21.67
N THR A 136 -16.35 -0.33 -21.26
CA THR A 136 -15.70 -0.06 -19.98
C THR A 136 -16.60 0.80 -19.11
N ILE A 137 -16.85 0.37 -17.89
CA ILE A 137 -17.60 1.11 -16.89
C ILE A 137 -16.63 1.56 -15.79
N GLY A 138 -16.53 2.87 -15.58
CA GLY A 138 -15.75 3.44 -14.48
C GLY A 138 -16.62 3.71 -13.26
N VAL A 139 -16.28 3.11 -12.12
CA VAL A 139 -16.90 3.41 -10.83
C VAL A 139 -16.01 4.35 -10.05
N VAL A 140 -16.44 5.59 -9.89
CA VAL A 140 -15.69 6.66 -9.23
C VAL A 140 -16.42 7.14 -7.97
N GLY A 141 -15.70 7.80 -7.08
CA GLY A 141 -16.27 8.37 -5.87
C GLY A 141 -15.42 9.54 -5.36
N THR A 142 -16.03 10.43 -4.61
CA THR A 142 -15.42 11.68 -4.13
C THR A 142 -14.38 11.47 -3.03
N SER A 143 -14.49 10.36 -2.26
CA SER A 143 -13.58 10.04 -1.16
C SER A 143 -13.53 8.54 -0.90
N MET A 144 -12.77 8.09 0.11
CA MET A 144 -12.90 6.74 0.65
C MET A 144 -14.28 6.56 1.31
N ASN A 145 -14.70 5.30 1.49
CA ASN A 145 -15.99 4.93 2.11
C ASN A 145 -17.25 5.40 1.37
N THR A 146 -17.16 5.78 0.09
CA THR A 146 -18.32 6.19 -0.75
C THR A 146 -19.07 5.01 -1.38
N GLY A 147 -18.80 3.77 -0.99
CA GLY A 147 -19.51 2.60 -1.47
C GLY A 147 -19.08 2.07 -2.83
N ARG A 148 -17.95 2.54 -3.41
CA ARG A 148 -17.44 2.10 -4.72
C ARG A 148 -17.30 0.59 -4.83
N THR A 149 -16.67 -0.05 -3.85
CA THR A 149 -16.46 -1.51 -3.84
C THR A 149 -17.80 -2.24 -3.87
N THR A 150 -18.77 -1.82 -3.05
CA THR A 150 -20.12 -2.40 -3.03
C THR A 150 -20.83 -2.20 -4.37
N THR A 151 -20.79 -1.00 -4.93
CA THR A 151 -21.39 -0.70 -6.26
C THR A 151 -20.76 -1.57 -7.34
N THR A 152 -19.43 -1.70 -7.36
CA THR A 152 -18.72 -2.54 -8.31
C THR A 152 -19.14 -4.01 -8.19
N ALA A 153 -19.20 -4.54 -6.97
CA ALA A 153 -19.63 -5.92 -6.72
C ALA A 153 -21.07 -6.18 -7.22
N MET A 154 -21.98 -5.24 -6.98
CA MET A 154 -23.37 -5.37 -7.47
C MET A 154 -23.46 -5.27 -9.00
N LEU A 155 -22.67 -4.39 -9.64
CA LEU A 155 -22.58 -4.31 -11.10
C LEU A 155 -22.06 -5.61 -11.71
N ILE A 156 -20.98 -6.17 -11.17
CA ILE A 156 -20.42 -7.45 -11.61
C ILE A 156 -21.51 -8.52 -11.55
N ARG A 157 -22.17 -8.65 -10.40
CA ARG A 157 -23.24 -9.65 -10.20
C ARG A 157 -24.39 -9.47 -11.19
N GLY A 158 -24.84 -8.23 -11.38
CA GLY A 158 -25.94 -7.94 -12.32
C GLY A 158 -25.59 -8.27 -13.77
N LEU A 159 -24.41 -7.85 -14.22
CA LEU A 159 -23.96 -8.11 -15.60
C LEU A 159 -23.69 -9.60 -15.83
N THR A 160 -23.07 -10.30 -14.87
CA THR A 160 -22.85 -11.75 -14.99
C THR A 160 -24.17 -12.52 -15.04
N ASN A 161 -25.16 -12.15 -14.20
CA ASN A 161 -26.49 -12.75 -14.25
C ASN A 161 -27.23 -12.47 -15.57
N ALA A 162 -26.92 -11.36 -16.23
CA ALA A 162 -27.44 -11.03 -17.56
C ALA A 162 -26.67 -11.72 -18.71
N GLY A 163 -25.69 -12.59 -18.39
CA GLY A 163 -24.95 -13.40 -19.38
C GLY A 163 -23.71 -12.73 -19.95
N TYR A 164 -23.27 -11.59 -19.40
CA TYR A 164 -22.04 -10.93 -19.85
C TYR A 164 -20.80 -11.53 -19.20
N THR A 165 -19.71 -11.60 -19.95
CA THR A 165 -18.38 -11.87 -19.40
C THR A 165 -17.75 -10.56 -18.88
N VAL A 166 -17.47 -10.49 -17.59
CA VAL A 166 -17.02 -9.27 -16.91
C VAL A 166 -15.59 -9.40 -16.44
N GLY A 167 -14.71 -8.52 -16.91
CA GLY A 167 -13.37 -8.30 -16.33
C GLY A 167 -13.40 -7.14 -15.34
N VAL A 168 -12.64 -7.24 -14.25
CA VAL A 168 -12.62 -6.22 -13.19
C VAL A 168 -11.19 -5.83 -12.87
N ALA A 169 -10.95 -4.54 -12.64
CA ALA A 169 -9.66 -4.02 -12.19
C ALA A 169 -9.84 -2.83 -11.25
N LYS A 170 -9.04 -2.79 -10.20
CA LYS A 170 -8.88 -1.61 -9.35
C LYS A 170 -7.68 -0.82 -9.86
N VAL A 171 -7.93 0.38 -10.37
CA VAL A 171 -6.89 1.20 -11.05
C VAL A 171 -6.29 2.29 -10.17
N THR A 172 -6.87 2.55 -8.99
CA THR A 172 -6.37 3.55 -8.04
C THR A 172 -6.47 3.06 -6.60
N GLY A 173 -5.63 3.64 -5.75
CA GLY A 173 -5.59 3.31 -4.32
C GLY A 173 -4.79 2.05 -4.02
N ILE A 174 -4.93 1.56 -2.80
CA ILE A 174 -4.22 0.38 -2.31
C ILE A 174 -5.14 -0.83 -2.50
N GLY A 175 -4.66 -1.84 -3.24
CA GLY A 175 -5.34 -3.13 -3.32
C GLY A 175 -5.17 -3.90 -2.03
N SER A 176 -6.25 -4.42 -1.47
CA SER A 176 -6.21 -5.34 -0.34
C SER A 176 -6.94 -6.64 -0.69
N GLY A 177 -6.73 -7.71 0.09
CA GLY A 177 -7.39 -8.98 -0.12
C GLY A 177 -8.91 -8.92 -0.07
N HIS A 178 -9.49 -7.84 0.46
CA HIS A 178 -10.93 -7.60 0.46
C HIS A 178 -11.47 -6.99 -0.85
N ASP A 179 -10.58 -6.55 -1.74
CA ASP A 179 -10.94 -5.95 -3.03
C ASP A 179 -10.91 -6.98 -4.19
N THR A 180 -10.63 -8.25 -3.88
CA THR A 180 -10.52 -9.36 -4.87
C THR A 180 -11.63 -10.38 -4.73
#